data_70eccc8cb034fb444ed5a9c9a4609052
#
_entry.id   70eccc8cb034fb444ed5a9c9a4609052
#
_cell.length_a   1.000
_cell.length_b   1.000
_cell.length_c   1.000
_cell.angle_alpha   90.00
_cell.angle_beta   90.00
_cell.angle_gamma   90.00
#
_symmetry.space_group_name_H-M   'P 1'
#
loop_
_entity.id
_entity.type
_entity.pdbx_description
1 polymer ?
#
loop_
_entity_poly.entity_id
_entity_poly.type
_entity_poly.pdbx_seq_one_letter_code
_entity_poly.pdbx_strand_id
1 'polypeptide(L)'
;ANRDKFLFISGLSRLNDGDAEGCVSNMKQVVEKYPRSRISEMAGMIVNGVNQGRQLHGGKFDLGDIWTRRAIVLNDSDSIKQVKFTPDRDFDFVFMLVYSPDSLNENKLLFEMARFNFTNFLVRNFEIQIEEVGGMRQMRLTGFLNFEEAYEYARQLFANQAVVRQTNGKAVPIIISTKNEELIGKPFSYKDYEDFYAQNFNKVELPKRNTLFEPADLNEPREPEKAQPIGIPQVD
;
A
#
# COMPACT_ATOMS: atom_id res chain seq x y z
N ALA A 1 -19.13 15.12 27.31
CA ALA A 1 -19.54 14.07 26.40
C ALA A 1 -18.40 13.48 25.52
N ASN A 2 -17.20 14.08 25.48
CA ASN A 2 -16.09 13.62 24.60
C ASN A 2 -14.82 13.21 25.39
N ARG A 3 -14.97 12.73 26.63
CA ARG A 3 -13.82 12.39 27.47
C ARG A 3 -13.02 11.20 26.95
N ASP A 4 -13.69 10.27 26.30
CA ASP A 4 -13.10 9.11 25.62
C ASP A 4 -12.14 9.56 24.48
N LYS A 5 -12.60 10.49 23.65
CA LYS A 5 -11.79 11.08 22.56
C LYS A 5 -10.59 11.85 23.13
N PHE A 6 -10.81 12.61 24.19
CA PHE A 6 -9.74 13.37 24.84
C PHE A 6 -8.65 12.48 25.40
N LEU A 7 -9.02 11.40 26.09
CA LEU A 7 -8.05 10.42 26.61
C LEU A 7 -7.28 9.74 25.49
N PHE A 8 -7.96 9.39 24.39
CA PHE A 8 -7.33 8.77 23.24
C PHE A 8 -6.31 9.71 22.57
N ILE A 9 -6.72 10.94 22.26
CA ILE A 9 -5.84 11.96 21.67
C ILE A 9 -4.68 12.31 22.59
N SER A 10 -4.92 12.43 23.90
CA SER A 10 -3.86 12.66 24.89
C SER A 10 -2.86 11.50 24.91
N GLY A 11 -3.34 10.25 24.76
CA GLY A 11 -2.46 9.10 24.66
C GLY A 11 -1.58 9.15 23.40
N LEU A 12 -2.15 9.52 22.27
CA LEU A 12 -1.39 9.69 21.03
C LEU A 12 -0.37 10.84 21.08
N SER A 13 -0.72 11.95 21.76
CA SER A 13 0.22 13.06 21.98
C SER A 13 1.41 12.60 22.81
N ARG A 14 1.17 11.86 23.91
CA ARG A 14 2.24 11.28 24.73
C ARG A 14 3.16 10.37 23.92
N LEU A 15 2.58 9.54 23.06
CA LEU A 15 3.37 8.67 22.20
C LEU A 15 4.26 9.48 21.25
N ASN A 16 3.75 10.57 20.70
CA ASN A 16 4.53 11.47 19.85
C ASN A 16 5.69 12.16 20.60
N ASP A 17 5.51 12.38 21.91
CA ASP A 17 6.53 12.92 22.81
C ASP A 17 7.49 11.83 23.35
N GLY A 18 7.35 10.57 22.88
CA GLY A 18 8.18 9.43 23.27
C GLY A 18 7.70 8.67 24.51
N ASP A 19 6.59 9.09 25.13
CA ASP A 19 5.99 8.44 26.30
C ASP A 19 5.03 7.31 25.89
N ALA A 20 5.59 6.17 25.48
CA ALA A 20 4.81 5.00 25.08
C ALA A 20 4.01 4.38 26.24
N GLU A 21 4.55 4.41 27.47
CA GLU A 21 3.87 3.89 28.66
C GLU A 21 2.64 4.73 29.01
N GLY A 22 2.77 6.04 28.96
CA GLY A 22 1.66 6.97 29.15
C GLY A 22 0.58 6.84 28.10
N CYS A 23 0.97 6.57 26.84
CA CYS A 23 0.03 6.23 25.78
C CYS A 23 -0.79 4.98 26.14
N VAL A 24 -0.13 3.87 26.45
CA VAL A 24 -0.79 2.60 26.82
C VAL A 24 -1.70 2.78 28.02
N SER A 25 -1.26 3.53 29.04
CA SER A 25 -2.08 3.85 30.22
C SER A 25 -3.37 4.57 29.84
N ASN A 26 -3.29 5.58 28.97
CA ASN A 26 -4.48 6.28 28.48
C ASN A 26 -5.39 5.36 27.66
N MET A 27 -4.84 4.49 26.80
CA MET A 27 -5.63 3.53 26.02
C MET A 27 -6.37 2.53 26.91
N LYS A 28 -5.71 2.00 27.96
CA LYS A 28 -6.37 1.15 28.96
C LYS A 28 -7.53 1.87 29.65
N GLN A 29 -7.35 3.14 30.03
CA GLN A 29 -8.42 3.94 30.61
C GLN A 29 -9.60 4.15 29.66
N VAL A 30 -9.36 4.30 28.35
CA VAL A 30 -10.44 4.39 27.36
C VAL A 30 -11.23 3.09 27.32
N VAL A 31 -10.57 1.94 27.26
CA VAL A 31 -11.22 0.62 27.22
C VAL A 31 -12.04 0.36 28.51
N GLU A 32 -11.47 0.67 29.66
CA GLU A 32 -12.11 0.41 30.96
C GLU A 32 -13.30 1.34 31.25
N LYS A 33 -13.12 2.64 31.02
CA LYS A 33 -14.13 3.65 31.38
C LYS A 33 -15.20 3.88 30.31
N TYR A 34 -14.88 3.58 29.03
CA TYR A 34 -15.77 3.86 27.90
C TYR A 34 -15.94 2.66 26.94
N PRO A 35 -16.28 1.46 27.43
CA PRO A 35 -16.28 0.22 26.64
C PRO A 35 -17.24 0.24 25.44
N ARG A 36 -18.25 1.12 25.45
CA ARG A 36 -19.23 1.27 24.35
C ARG A 36 -18.85 2.33 23.33
N SER A 37 -17.71 3.01 23.50
CA SER A 37 -17.23 3.99 22.54
C SER A 37 -16.57 3.29 21.36
N ARG A 38 -16.76 3.81 20.13
CA ARG A 38 -16.03 3.36 18.94
C ARG A 38 -14.51 3.48 19.11
N ILE A 39 -14.07 4.44 19.92
CA ILE A 39 -12.65 4.65 20.20
C ILE A 39 -12.11 3.56 21.13
N SER A 40 -12.96 2.94 21.93
CA SER A 40 -12.55 1.85 22.82
C SER A 40 -12.04 0.64 22.05
N GLU A 41 -12.61 0.34 20.88
CA GLU A 41 -12.14 -0.72 20.00
C GLU A 41 -10.71 -0.43 19.51
N MET A 42 -10.47 0.79 19.02
CA MET A 42 -9.14 1.24 18.58
C MET A 42 -8.12 1.24 19.72
N ALA A 43 -8.50 1.73 20.89
CA ALA A 43 -7.67 1.71 22.09
C ALA A 43 -7.35 0.25 22.52
N GLY A 44 -8.32 -0.65 22.42
CA GLY A 44 -8.16 -2.07 22.69
C GLY A 44 -7.17 -2.75 21.75
N MET A 45 -7.20 -2.43 20.46
CA MET A 45 -6.21 -2.93 19.49
C MET A 45 -4.79 -2.48 19.84
N ILE A 46 -4.62 -1.23 20.30
CA ILE A 46 -3.33 -0.71 20.76
C ILE A 46 -2.84 -1.50 21.99
N VAL A 47 -3.67 -1.64 23.01
CA VAL A 47 -3.34 -2.37 24.24
C VAL A 47 -2.98 -3.83 23.93
N ASN A 48 -3.79 -4.50 23.11
CA ASN A 48 -3.57 -5.89 22.73
C ASN A 48 -2.28 -6.05 21.93
N GLY A 49 -1.97 -5.10 21.04
CA GLY A 49 -0.73 -5.11 20.29
C GLY A 49 0.49 -5.04 21.20
N VAL A 50 0.49 -4.16 22.22
CA VAL A 50 1.59 -4.07 23.19
C VAL A 50 1.69 -5.35 24.03
N ASN A 51 0.57 -5.91 24.46
CA ASN A 51 0.57 -7.19 25.17
C ASN A 51 1.13 -8.35 24.34
N GLN A 52 1.05 -8.25 23.01
CA GLN A 52 1.66 -9.18 22.07
C GLN A 52 3.14 -8.87 21.75
N GLY A 53 3.77 -7.95 22.48
CA GLY A 53 5.16 -7.59 22.36
C GLY A 53 5.47 -6.58 21.23
N ARG A 54 4.46 -5.92 20.67
CA ARG A 54 4.66 -4.84 19.69
C ARG A 54 5.14 -3.57 20.42
N GLN A 55 6.08 -2.85 19.80
CA GLN A 55 6.53 -1.55 20.30
C GLN A 55 5.76 -0.42 19.62
N LEU A 56 5.36 0.58 20.42
CA LEU A 56 4.72 1.80 19.93
C LEU A 56 5.78 2.82 19.54
N HIS A 57 5.61 3.44 18.39
CA HIS A 57 6.42 4.57 17.94
C HIS A 57 5.53 5.77 17.67
N GLY A 58 5.99 6.95 18.09
CA GLY A 58 5.43 8.24 17.69
C GLY A 58 5.95 8.65 16.31
N GLY A 59 5.12 9.32 15.52
CA GLY A 59 5.51 9.83 14.21
C GLY A 59 4.32 10.36 13.41
N LYS A 60 4.56 10.84 12.20
CA LYS A 60 3.47 11.18 11.26
C LYS A 60 2.70 9.90 10.94
N PHE A 61 1.42 9.94 11.26
CA PHE A 61 0.55 8.79 11.20
C PHE A 61 0.49 8.12 9.83
N ASP A 62 1.16 7.00 9.72
CA ASP A 62 0.64 5.85 9.03
C ASP A 62 0.26 4.81 10.11
N LEU A 63 -0.96 4.30 10.12
CA LEU A 63 -1.38 3.27 11.09
C LEU A 63 -0.51 2.01 11.02
N GLY A 64 0.23 1.82 9.92
CA GLY A 64 1.24 0.79 9.76
C GLY A 64 2.53 1.05 10.56
N ASP A 65 2.90 2.32 10.78
CA ASP A 65 4.14 2.72 11.43
C ASP A 65 4.02 2.86 12.96
N ILE A 66 2.82 2.79 13.54
CA ILE A 66 2.64 2.81 15.00
C ILE A 66 3.32 1.60 15.67
N TRP A 67 3.52 0.53 14.89
CA TRP A 67 4.01 -0.73 15.39
C TRP A 67 5.32 -1.13 14.72
N THR A 68 6.45 -1.00 15.42
CA THR A 68 7.62 -1.83 15.10
C THR A 68 7.40 -3.21 15.71
N ARG A 69 7.44 -4.21 14.89
CA ARG A 69 7.31 -5.57 15.35
C ARG A 69 8.64 -6.05 15.89
N ARG A 70 8.71 -6.26 17.18
CA ARG A 70 9.76 -7.06 17.75
C ARG A 70 9.64 -8.46 17.17
N ALA A 71 10.72 -8.99 16.57
CA ALA A 71 10.86 -10.44 16.47
C ALA A 71 10.64 -10.97 17.89
N ILE A 72 9.55 -11.69 18.11
CA ILE A 72 9.30 -12.32 19.40
C ILE A 72 10.39 -13.38 19.52
N VAL A 73 11.45 -13.04 20.22
CA VAL A 73 12.34 -14.03 20.79
C VAL A 73 11.58 -14.58 21.97
N LEU A 74 10.72 -15.55 21.70
CA LEU A 74 10.23 -16.40 22.75
C LEU A 74 11.46 -17.20 23.21
N ASN A 75 12.01 -16.81 24.34
CA ASN A 75 12.96 -17.61 25.11
C ASN A 75 12.21 -18.84 25.62
N ASP A 76 11.98 -19.78 24.74
CA ASP A 76 11.66 -21.13 25.15
C ASP A 76 12.60 -22.07 24.37
N SER A 77 13.25 -22.93 25.11
CA SER A 77 14.35 -23.78 24.69
C SER A 77 13.97 -24.93 23.76
N ASP A 78 12.90 -24.81 23.01
CA ASP A 78 12.48 -25.74 21.97
C ASP A 78 12.14 -25.00 20.67
N SER A 79 13.12 -25.02 19.75
CA SER A 79 12.93 -24.98 18.29
C SER A 79 11.91 -23.98 17.73
N ILE A 80 11.92 -22.72 18.14
CA ILE A 80 11.18 -21.71 17.42
C ILE A 80 12.01 -21.33 16.19
N LYS A 81 11.60 -21.86 15.05
CA LYS A 81 12.04 -21.38 13.75
C LYS A 81 11.80 -19.87 13.75
N GLN A 82 12.88 -19.10 13.73
CA GLN A 82 12.77 -17.64 13.55
C GLN A 82 12.02 -17.43 12.24
N VAL A 83 10.78 -16.96 12.34
CA VAL A 83 9.98 -16.60 11.18
C VAL A 83 10.65 -15.36 10.59
N LYS A 84 11.26 -15.50 9.41
CA LYS A 84 11.95 -14.44 8.68
C LYS A 84 11.51 -14.48 7.24
N PHE A 85 11.62 -13.34 6.56
CA PHE A 85 11.52 -13.34 5.11
C PHE A 85 12.63 -14.19 4.49
N THR A 86 12.29 -14.88 3.43
CA THR A 86 13.24 -15.67 2.63
C THR A 86 13.57 -14.93 1.33
N PRO A 87 14.86 -14.85 0.94
CA PRO A 87 15.26 -14.29 -0.35
C PRO A 87 15.15 -15.31 -1.49
N ASP A 88 14.58 -16.46 -1.24
CA ASP A 88 14.43 -17.53 -2.21
C ASP A 88 13.54 -17.07 -3.38
N ARG A 89 14.01 -17.32 -4.61
CA ARG A 89 13.39 -16.85 -5.85
C ARG A 89 12.56 -17.93 -6.56
N ASP A 90 12.73 -19.17 -6.15
CA ASP A 90 12.13 -20.36 -6.80
C ASP A 90 10.80 -20.77 -6.14
N PHE A 91 9.95 -19.80 -5.88
CA PHE A 91 8.57 -20.01 -5.40
C PHE A 91 7.58 -19.22 -6.24
N ASP A 92 6.30 -19.49 -6.06
CA ASP A 92 5.25 -18.66 -6.61
C ASP A 92 5.34 -17.26 -6.05
N PHE A 93 5.33 -16.28 -6.95
CA PHE A 93 5.36 -14.87 -6.63
C PHE A 93 4.04 -14.19 -6.95
N VAL A 94 3.81 -13.10 -6.26
CA VAL A 94 2.69 -12.20 -6.46
C VAL A 94 3.23 -10.83 -6.80
N PHE A 95 2.67 -10.20 -7.83
CA PHE A 95 2.83 -8.78 -8.09
C PHE A 95 1.62 -8.05 -7.54
N MET A 96 1.83 -6.98 -6.79
CA MET A 96 0.73 -6.17 -6.29
C MET A 96 1.02 -4.68 -6.40
N LEU A 97 -0.05 -3.91 -6.60
CA LEU A 97 -0.06 -2.46 -6.51
C LEU A 97 -0.80 -2.08 -5.23
N VAL A 98 -0.10 -1.41 -4.32
CA VAL A 98 -0.67 -0.93 -3.06
C VAL A 98 -0.89 0.58 -3.15
N TYR A 99 -2.09 1.05 -2.82
CA TYR A 99 -2.47 2.46 -2.92
C TYR A 99 -3.52 2.83 -1.87
N SER A 100 -3.60 4.12 -1.54
CA SER A 100 -4.64 4.62 -0.64
C SER A 100 -6.01 4.57 -1.32
N PRO A 101 -7.10 4.28 -0.60
CA PRO A 101 -8.45 4.39 -1.11
C PRO A 101 -8.67 5.77 -1.77
N ASP A 102 -9.42 5.80 -2.87
CA ASP A 102 -9.79 7.02 -3.62
C ASP A 102 -8.61 7.83 -4.18
N SER A 103 -7.38 7.32 -4.06
CA SER A 103 -6.19 8.03 -4.57
C SER A 103 -6.05 7.98 -6.09
N LEU A 104 -6.64 6.97 -6.72
CA LEU A 104 -6.60 6.73 -8.17
C LEU A 104 -7.93 6.14 -8.67
N ASN A 105 -8.13 6.12 -9.99
CA ASN A 105 -9.30 5.47 -10.57
C ASN A 105 -9.04 3.97 -10.74
N GLU A 106 -9.47 3.19 -9.75
CA GLU A 106 -9.26 1.74 -9.66
C GLU A 106 -9.80 0.98 -10.89
N ASN A 107 -11.00 1.32 -11.34
CA ASN A 107 -11.61 0.67 -12.50
C ASN A 107 -10.82 0.92 -13.79
N LYS A 108 -10.31 2.13 -13.97
CA LYS A 108 -9.46 2.44 -15.13
C LYS A 108 -8.11 1.73 -15.05
N LEU A 109 -7.51 1.68 -13.86
CA LEU A 109 -6.26 0.94 -13.64
C LEU A 109 -6.48 -0.55 -13.93
N LEU A 110 -7.53 -1.16 -13.37
CA LEU A 110 -7.89 -2.56 -13.62
C LEU A 110 -8.08 -2.84 -15.12
N PHE A 111 -8.81 -1.97 -15.81
CA PHE A 111 -9.02 -2.10 -17.25
C PHE A 111 -7.69 -2.06 -18.03
N GLU A 112 -6.80 -1.12 -17.73
CA GLU A 112 -5.51 -1.00 -18.42
C GLU A 112 -4.58 -2.19 -18.12
N MET A 113 -4.60 -2.71 -16.90
CA MET A 113 -3.85 -3.92 -16.55
C MET A 113 -4.40 -5.15 -17.25
N ALA A 114 -5.73 -5.32 -17.26
CA ALA A 114 -6.36 -6.44 -17.97
C ALA A 114 -6.08 -6.37 -19.49
N ARG A 115 -6.17 -5.17 -20.08
CA ARG A 115 -5.83 -4.95 -21.50
C ARG A 115 -4.37 -5.28 -21.78
N PHE A 116 -3.45 -4.84 -20.91
CA PHE A 116 -2.03 -5.15 -21.02
C PHE A 116 -1.78 -6.66 -20.96
N ASN A 117 -2.39 -7.36 -20.01
CA ASN A 117 -2.25 -8.80 -19.86
C ASN A 117 -2.77 -9.53 -21.10
N PHE A 118 -3.96 -9.18 -21.57
CA PHE A 118 -4.54 -9.80 -22.77
C PHE A 118 -3.70 -9.58 -24.03
N THR A 119 -3.06 -8.42 -24.14
CA THR A 119 -2.25 -8.09 -25.33
C THR A 119 -0.89 -8.80 -25.32
N ASN A 120 -0.27 -8.96 -24.15
CA ASN A 120 1.13 -9.39 -24.07
C ASN A 120 1.30 -10.84 -23.58
N PHE A 121 0.28 -11.43 -22.94
CA PHE A 121 0.38 -12.74 -22.27
C PHE A 121 -0.79 -13.66 -22.63
N LEU A 122 -0.90 -13.98 -23.94
CA LEU A 122 -2.02 -14.79 -24.47
C LEU A 122 -2.12 -16.22 -23.90
N VAL A 123 -1.02 -16.78 -23.41
CA VAL A 123 -0.94 -18.16 -22.93
C VAL A 123 -1.01 -18.27 -21.40
N ARG A 124 -0.89 -17.14 -20.70
CA ARG A 124 -0.88 -17.13 -19.23
C ARG A 124 -2.19 -16.56 -18.68
N ASN A 125 -2.79 -17.30 -17.77
CA ASN A 125 -3.94 -16.85 -17.01
C ASN A 125 -3.45 -16.14 -15.73
N PHE A 126 -3.35 -14.83 -15.78
CA PHE A 126 -3.16 -14.02 -14.59
C PHE A 126 -4.51 -13.76 -13.93
N GLU A 127 -4.57 -13.97 -12.62
CA GLU A 127 -5.74 -13.61 -11.83
C GLU A 127 -5.49 -12.29 -11.13
N ILE A 128 -6.40 -11.33 -11.33
CA ILE A 128 -6.35 -10.02 -10.67
C ILE A 128 -7.41 -10.01 -9.58
N GLN A 129 -6.98 -9.80 -8.34
CA GLN A 129 -7.86 -9.63 -7.18
C GLN A 129 -7.65 -8.25 -6.59
N ILE A 130 -8.72 -7.64 -6.10
CA ILE A 130 -8.66 -6.34 -5.43
C ILE A 130 -9.18 -6.52 -4.01
N GLU A 131 -8.34 -6.18 -3.05
CA GLU A 131 -8.61 -6.38 -1.63
C GLU A 131 -8.33 -5.10 -0.84
N GLU A 132 -8.88 -5.01 0.35
CA GLU A 132 -8.56 -3.97 1.30
C GLU A 132 -7.93 -4.59 2.54
N VAL A 133 -6.67 -4.20 2.81
CA VAL A 133 -5.90 -4.72 3.93
C VAL A 133 -5.27 -3.55 4.68
N GLY A 134 -5.58 -3.44 5.97
CA GLY A 134 -5.01 -2.40 6.83
C GLY A 134 -5.35 -0.96 6.41
N GLY A 135 -6.51 -0.74 5.77
CA GLY A 135 -6.93 0.57 5.28
C GLY A 135 -6.28 0.99 3.96
N MET A 136 -5.52 0.09 3.33
CA MET A 136 -4.95 0.28 1.99
C MET A 136 -5.64 -0.64 0.99
N ARG A 137 -5.80 -0.17 -0.23
CA ARG A 137 -6.25 -0.98 -1.36
C ARG A 137 -5.06 -1.67 -1.99
N GLN A 138 -5.21 -2.91 -2.36
CA GLN A 138 -4.21 -3.65 -3.11
C GLN A 138 -4.83 -4.36 -4.31
N MET A 139 -4.23 -4.15 -5.47
CA MET A 139 -4.54 -4.89 -6.69
C MET A 139 -3.46 -5.97 -6.85
N ARG A 140 -3.85 -7.19 -6.58
CA ARG A 140 -2.99 -8.37 -6.47
C ARG A 140 -3.07 -9.20 -7.73
N LEU A 141 -1.95 -9.55 -8.29
CA LEU A 141 -1.82 -10.36 -9.51
C LEU A 141 -1.02 -11.62 -9.21
N THR A 142 -1.59 -12.78 -9.49
CA THR A 142 -0.98 -14.11 -9.31
C THR A 142 -0.72 -14.81 -10.63
N GLY A 143 0.06 -15.88 -10.59
CA GLY A 143 0.39 -16.69 -11.77
C GLY A 143 1.87 -16.64 -12.17
N PHE A 144 2.75 -16.16 -11.27
CA PHE A 144 4.20 -16.15 -11.49
C PHE A 144 4.84 -17.30 -10.71
N LEU A 145 5.61 -18.14 -11.41
CA LEU A 145 6.25 -19.33 -10.84
C LEU A 145 7.56 -19.02 -10.11
N ASN A 146 8.13 -17.83 -10.32
CA ASN A 146 9.38 -17.40 -9.71
C ASN A 146 9.48 -15.87 -9.69
N PHE A 147 10.54 -15.35 -9.04
CA PHE A 147 10.82 -13.94 -8.94
C PHE A 147 11.02 -13.27 -10.30
N GLU A 148 11.80 -13.89 -11.18
CA GLU A 148 12.18 -13.32 -12.47
C GLU A 148 10.97 -13.07 -13.36
N GLU A 149 9.99 -13.95 -13.35
CA GLU A 149 8.73 -13.76 -14.08
C GLU A 149 7.93 -12.56 -13.55
N ALA A 150 7.80 -12.45 -12.23
CA ALA A 150 7.09 -11.34 -11.61
C ALA A 150 7.83 -10.00 -11.83
N TYR A 151 9.16 -10.02 -11.75
CA TYR A 151 9.99 -8.84 -11.99
C TYR A 151 9.92 -8.38 -13.43
N GLU A 152 10.04 -9.30 -14.39
CA GLU A 152 9.95 -8.98 -15.82
C GLU A 152 8.55 -8.47 -16.19
N TYR A 153 7.51 -9.07 -15.62
CA TYR A 153 6.14 -8.55 -15.76
C TYR A 153 6.04 -7.11 -15.27
N ALA A 154 6.52 -6.83 -14.07
CA ALA A 154 6.48 -5.50 -13.49
C ALA A 154 7.24 -4.48 -14.37
N ARG A 155 8.41 -4.86 -14.87
CA ARG A 155 9.22 -4.03 -15.76
C ARG A 155 8.47 -3.69 -17.05
N GLN A 156 7.82 -4.67 -17.69
CA GLN A 156 7.03 -4.48 -18.90
C GLN A 156 5.76 -3.66 -18.62
N LEU A 157 5.08 -3.92 -17.50
CA LEU A 157 3.89 -3.17 -17.10
C LEU A 157 4.19 -1.68 -16.94
N PHE A 158 5.29 -1.33 -16.28
CA PHE A 158 5.68 0.07 -16.08
C PHE A 158 6.34 0.72 -17.31
N ALA A 159 6.68 -0.04 -18.34
CA ALA A 159 6.99 0.51 -19.65
C ALA A 159 5.72 0.95 -20.41
N ASN A 160 4.53 0.47 -20.01
CA ASN A 160 3.26 0.82 -20.62
C ASN A 160 2.73 2.16 -20.09
N GLN A 161 2.74 3.18 -20.96
CA GLN A 161 2.32 4.55 -20.63
C GLN A 161 0.87 4.65 -20.14
N ALA A 162 -0.03 3.79 -20.62
CA ALA A 162 -1.42 3.81 -20.21
C ALA A 162 -1.58 3.39 -18.74
N VAL A 163 -0.88 2.36 -18.32
CA VAL A 163 -0.84 1.91 -16.91
C VAL A 163 -0.18 2.98 -16.03
N VAL A 164 0.98 3.50 -16.44
CA VAL A 164 1.72 4.53 -15.70
C VAL A 164 0.86 5.77 -15.43
N ARG A 165 0.05 6.20 -16.41
CA ARG A 165 -0.89 7.33 -16.23
C ARG A 165 -1.95 7.03 -15.17
N GLN A 166 -2.46 5.79 -15.11
CA GLN A 166 -3.50 5.43 -14.13
C GLN A 166 -2.93 5.31 -12.72
N THR A 167 -1.71 4.82 -12.55
CA THR A 167 -1.06 4.79 -11.23
C THR A 167 -0.74 6.19 -10.72
N ASN A 168 -0.45 7.12 -11.62
CA ASN A 168 -0.12 8.52 -11.33
C ASN A 168 0.91 8.70 -10.19
N GLY A 169 1.83 7.75 -10.03
CA GLY A 169 2.80 7.73 -8.94
C GLY A 169 2.21 7.52 -7.53
N LYS A 170 0.93 7.12 -7.44
CA LYS A 170 0.21 6.93 -6.18
C LYS A 170 0.11 5.45 -5.77
N ALA A 171 0.47 4.54 -6.66
CA ALA A 171 0.53 3.11 -6.36
C ALA A 171 1.98 2.66 -6.19
N VAL A 172 2.22 1.87 -5.14
CA VAL A 172 3.54 1.29 -4.85
C VAL A 172 3.56 -0.15 -5.37
N PRO A 173 4.45 -0.51 -6.29
CA PRO A 173 4.59 -1.88 -6.74
C PRO A 173 5.34 -2.71 -5.71
N ILE A 174 4.82 -3.89 -5.45
CA ILE A 174 5.43 -4.88 -4.55
C ILE A 174 5.49 -6.21 -5.30
N ILE A 175 6.66 -6.85 -5.29
CA ILE A 175 6.86 -8.21 -5.78
C ILE A 175 7.21 -9.06 -4.56
N ILE A 176 6.40 -10.05 -4.24
CA ILE A 176 6.53 -10.83 -3.02
C ILE A 176 6.24 -12.30 -3.29
N SER A 177 7.03 -13.19 -2.69
CA SER A 177 6.70 -14.61 -2.74
C SER A 177 5.48 -14.91 -1.86
N THR A 178 4.69 -15.92 -2.24
CA THR A 178 3.52 -16.33 -1.45
C THR A 178 3.89 -16.66 0.00
N LYS A 179 5.09 -17.21 0.25
CA LYS A 179 5.60 -17.48 1.59
C LYS A 179 5.86 -16.22 2.41
N ASN A 180 6.41 -15.18 1.77
CA ASN A 180 6.68 -13.91 2.44
C ASN A 180 5.39 -13.11 2.62
N GLU A 181 4.44 -13.21 1.68
CA GLU A 181 3.13 -12.56 1.76
C GLU A 181 2.36 -12.97 3.02
N GLU A 182 2.40 -14.26 3.38
CA GLU A 182 1.76 -14.77 4.60
C GLU A 182 2.27 -14.13 5.89
N LEU A 183 3.45 -13.54 5.87
CA LEU A 183 4.07 -12.87 7.00
C LEU A 183 3.64 -11.41 7.14
N ILE A 184 3.16 -10.80 6.06
CA ILE A 184 2.67 -9.42 6.06
C ILE A 184 1.34 -9.35 6.83
N GLY A 185 1.19 -8.30 7.60
CA GLY A 185 -0.02 -8.15 8.43
C GLY A 185 0.02 -8.94 9.73
N LYS A 186 0.94 -9.90 9.92
CA LYS A 186 1.13 -10.70 11.14
C LYS A 186 2.40 -10.28 11.91
N PRO A 187 3.60 -10.92 11.67
CA PRO A 187 4.82 -10.43 12.32
C PRO A 187 5.47 -9.23 11.63
N PHE A 188 5.22 -9.00 10.35
CA PHE A 188 5.91 -7.96 9.58
C PHE A 188 4.94 -7.00 8.86
N SER A 189 5.38 -5.76 8.65
CA SER A 189 4.70 -4.74 7.87
C SER A 189 5.20 -4.74 6.42
N TYR A 190 4.52 -3.99 5.54
CA TYR A 190 5.02 -3.72 4.19
C TYR A 190 6.37 -2.99 4.21
N LYS A 191 6.59 -2.12 5.19
CA LYS A 191 7.87 -1.41 5.33
C LYS A 191 9.02 -2.35 5.65
N ASP A 192 8.78 -3.31 6.55
CA ASP A 192 9.79 -4.33 6.86
C ASP A 192 10.14 -5.14 5.60
N TYR A 193 9.13 -5.43 4.77
CA TYR A 193 9.36 -6.12 3.51
C TYR A 193 10.08 -5.25 2.47
N GLU A 194 9.78 -3.96 2.37
CA GLU A 194 10.52 -3.05 1.50
C GLU A 194 12.01 -3.01 1.85
N ASP A 195 12.34 -2.93 3.14
CA ASP A 195 13.72 -2.91 3.60
C ASP A 195 14.44 -4.24 3.31
N PHE A 196 13.74 -5.36 3.50
CA PHE A 196 14.23 -6.68 3.11
C PHE A 196 14.40 -6.79 1.59
N TYR A 197 13.42 -6.34 0.80
CA TYR A 197 13.46 -6.38 -0.66
C TYR A 197 14.64 -5.57 -1.20
N ALA A 198 14.87 -4.38 -0.68
CA ALA A 198 15.95 -3.51 -1.10
C ALA A 198 17.36 -4.12 -0.89
N GLN A 199 17.49 -5.04 0.08
CA GLN A 199 18.74 -5.73 0.37
C GLN A 199 18.96 -7.00 -0.46
N ASN A 200 17.90 -7.64 -0.94
CA ASN A 200 17.96 -9.01 -1.49
C ASN A 200 17.54 -9.11 -2.96
N PHE A 201 16.79 -8.11 -3.47
CA PHE A 201 16.24 -8.15 -4.82
C PHE A 201 16.53 -6.88 -5.62
N ASN A 202 16.41 -6.99 -6.93
CA ASN A 202 16.54 -5.86 -7.83
C ASN A 202 15.32 -4.95 -7.71
N LYS A 203 15.56 -3.66 -7.55
CA LYS A 203 14.48 -2.67 -7.49
C LYS A 203 13.81 -2.52 -8.85
N VAL A 204 12.48 -2.53 -8.89
CA VAL A 204 11.74 -2.18 -10.11
C VAL A 204 11.94 -0.69 -10.38
N GLU A 205 12.51 -0.37 -11.53
CA GLU A 205 12.65 1.02 -11.96
C GLU A 205 11.28 1.53 -12.42
N LEU A 206 10.72 2.44 -11.64
CA LEU A 206 9.53 3.17 -12.07
C LEU A 206 9.95 4.24 -13.07
N PRO A 207 9.25 4.39 -14.20
CA PRO A 207 9.55 5.47 -15.14
C PRO A 207 9.42 6.80 -14.39
N LYS A 208 10.48 7.60 -14.43
CA LYS A 208 10.45 8.96 -13.91
C LYS A 208 9.34 9.71 -14.62
N ARG A 209 8.48 10.37 -13.85
CA ARG A 209 7.41 11.21 -14.39
C ARG A 209 8.00 12.13 -15.44
N ASN A 210 7.58 11.99 -16.69
CA ASN A 210 7.90 12.98 -17.71
C ASN A 210 7.13 14.25 -17.32
N THR A 211 7.81 15.22 -16.75
CA THR A 211 7.27 16.50 -16.32
C THR A 211 6.80 17.41 -17.48
N LEU A 212 6.86 16.90 -18.71
CA LEU A 212 6.40 17.63 -19.92
C LEU A 212 4.87 17.67 -20.09
N PHE A 213 4.12 16.96 -19.27
CA PHE A 213 2.66 17.05 -19.21
C PHE A 213 2.24 17.29 -17.77
N GLU A 214 2.13 18.55 -17.38
CA GLU A 214 1.44 18.91 -16.14
C GLU A 214 -0.04 18.51 -16.24
N PRO A 215 -0.62 17.93 -15.16
CA PRO A 215 -2.03 17.53 -15.17
C PRO A 215 -3.03 18.69 -15.37
N ALA A 216 -2.57 19.94 -15.26
CA ALA A 216 -3.37 21.15 -15.47
C ALA A 216 -3.91 21.26 -16.90
N ASP A 217 -3.16 20.78 -17.89
CA ASP A 217 -3.54 20.92 -19.30
C ASP A 217 -4.70 20.01 -19.75
N LEU A 218 -5.12 19.06 -18.90
CA LEU A 218 -6.21 18.14 -19.21
C LEU A 218 -7.58 18.58 -18.65
N ASN A 219 -7.62 19.59 -17.79
CA ASN A 219 -8.83 20.07 -17.13
C ASN A 219 -9.26 21.49 -17.56
N GLU A 220 -8.52 22.16 -18.42
CA GLU A 220 -9.04 23.39 -19.01
C GLU A 220 -10.10 23.03 -20.07
N PRO A 221 -11.34 23.57 -19.93
CA PRO A 221 -12.32 23.47 -20.99
C PRO A 221 -11.73 24.15 -22.23
N ARG A 222 -11.49 23.39 -23.29
CA ARG A 222 -11.13 23.97 -24.58
C ARG A 222 -12.21 24.98 -24.95
N GLU A 223 -11.87 26.25 -24.99
CA GLU A 223 -12.75 27.23 -25.59
C GLU A 223 -13.15 26.75 -26.97
N PRO A 224 -14.42 26.83 -27.35
CA PRO A 224 -14.84 26.42 -28.68
C PRO A 224 -14.07 27.28 -29.69
N GLU A 225 -13.33 26.60 -30.55
CA GLU A 225 -12.60 27.23 -31.66
C GLU A 225 -13.57 28.13 -32.41
N LYS A 226 -13.33 29.44 -32.40
CA LYS A 226 -14.16 30.40 -33.10
C LYS A 226 -14.15 30.02 -34.56
N ALA A 227 -15.27 29.48 -35.07
CA ALA A 227 -15.46 29.17 -36.47
C ALA A 227 -15.13 30.42 -37.29
N GLN A 228 -14.11 30.35 -38.12
CA GLN A 228 -13.80 31.40 -39.08
C GLN A 228 -14.99 31.50 -40.04
N PRO A 229 -15.48 32.70 -40.36
CA PRO A 229 -16.56 32.86 -41.32
C PRO A 229 -16.10 32.37 -42.69
N ILE A 230 -16.83 31.41 -43.23
CA ILE A 230 -16.65 30.91 -44.57
C ILE A 230 -16.95 32.10 -45.53
N GLY A 231 -15.93 32.62 -46.15
CA GLY A 231 -16.10 33.65 -47.21
C GLY A 231 -16.90 33.07 -48.38
N ILE A 232 -18.07 33.64 -48.61
CA ILE A 232 -18.87 33.34 -49.77
C ILE A 232 -18.18 34.02 -50.99
N PRO A 233 -17.80 33.29 -52.06
CA PRO A 233 -17.28 33.94 -53.25
C PRO A 233 -18.40 34.76 -53.92
N GLN A 234 -18.12 36.05 -54.13
CA GLN A 234 -18.97 36.88 -54.98
C GLN A 234 -18.82 36.38 -56.44
N VAL A 235 -19.94 36.04 -57.03
CA VAL A 235 -20.03 35.73 -58.45
C VAL A 235 -20.34 37.03 -59.15
N ASP A 236 -19.45 37.49 -60.07
CA ASP A 236 -19.69 38.54 -61.03
C ASP A 236 -20.56 38.03 -62.17
#